data_0c6af1bce08d3bdf53e56e0f527959b0
#
_entry.id   0c6af1bce08d3bdf53e56e0f527959b0
#
_cell.length_a   1.000
_cell.length_b   1.000
_cell.length_c   1.000
_cell.angle_alpha   90.00
_cell.angle_beta   90.00
_cell.angle_gamma   90.00
#
_symmetry.space_group_name_H-M   'P 1'
#
loop_
_entity.id
_entity.type
_entity.pdbx_description
1 polymer ?
#
loop_
_entity_poly.entity_id
_entity_poly.type
_entity_poly.pdbx_seq_one_letter_code
_entity_poly.pdbx_strand_id
1 'polypeptide(L)'
;MCIRDSPEGPTVNLDRVSHKIISLKESGSNFIGKAKILDTPMGKIAKSLIGEGVKLGVSSRGIGSLKATREGVSVVGDDFMLSTAADIVADPSAPDAFVEGIMEGKEWVWDGGILREKFAEKTYKQINTLVTQKKLDEEKLNLFNDFLSNL
;
A
#
# COMPACT_ATOMS: atom_id res chain seq x y z
N MET A 1 7.65 -11.85 4.93
CA MET A 1 7.19 -10.47 5.04
C MET A 1 6.28 -10.35 6.21
N CYS A 2 6.71 -9.60 7.16
CA CYS A 2 6.17 -9.69 8.51
C CYS A 2 5.71 -8.32 8.96
N ILE A 3 4.80 -8.27 9.94
CA ILE A 3 4.70 -7.11 10.82
C ILE A 3 5.92 -7.20 11.73
N ARG A 4 6.78 -6.20 11.65
CA ARG A 4 8.05 -6.17 12.37
C ARG A 4 7.84 -5.63 13.77
N ASP A 5 8.27 -6.42 14.73
CA ASP A 5 8.30 -5.99 16.13
C ASP A 5 9.68 -6.12 16.77
N SER A 6 10.52 -6.97 16.29
CA SER A 6 11.97 -7.06 16.57
C SER A 6 12.53 -8.17 15.72
N PRO A 7 13.52 -7.93 14.85
CA PRO A 7 14.05 -8.95 13.99
C PRO A 7 15.05 -9.83 14.77
N GLU A 8 14.67 -11.04 14.99
CA GLU A 8 15.62 -12.09 15.36
C GLU A 8 16.27 -12.67 14.10
N GLY A 9 17.19 -11.90 13.48
CA GLY A 9 17.97 -12.37 12.34
C GLY A 9 17.32 -12.21 10.94
N PRO A 10 17.93 -12.80 9.89
CA PRO A 10 17.56 -12.61 8.50
C PRO A 10 16.35 -13.44 8.06
N THR A 11 15.98 -14.43 8.81
CA THR A 11 14.94 -15.40 8.43
C THR A 11 13.55 -14.80 8.56
N VAL A 12 12.69 -15.08 7.57
CA VAL A 12 11.28 -14.72 7.63
C VAL A 12 10.57 -15.66 8.60
N ASN A 13 9.97 -15.10 9.65
CA ASN A 13 9.16 -15.87 10.58
C ASN A 13 7.75 -16.05 9.98
N LEU A 14 7.38 -17.29 9.64
CA LEU A 14 6.10 -17.61 9.01
C LEU A 14 4.89 -17.33 9.91
N ASP A 15 5.05 -17.36 11.23
CA ASP A 15 3.98 -17.03 12.17
C ASP A 15 3.61 -15.55 12.12
N ARG A 16 4.50 -14.70 11.63
CA ARG A 16 4.34 -13.26 11.51
C ARG A 16 4.08 -12.77 10.09
N VAL A 17 3.88 -13.68 9.15
CA VAL A 17 3.59 -13.30 7.76
C VAL A 17 2.25 -12.60 7.66
N SER A 18 2.24 -11.38 7.15
CA SER A 18 1.05 -10.54 6.96
C SER A 18 0.70 -10.33 5.50
N HIS A 19 1.68 -10.34 4.60
CA HIS A 19 1.49 -9.99 3.20
C HIS A 19 2.48 -10.70 2.28
N LYS A 20 2.18 -10.69 0.99
CA LYS A 20 3.02 -11.20 -0.09
C LYS A 20 3.22 -10.11 -1.14
N ILE A 21 4.46 -9.77 -1.48
CA ILE A 21 4.76 -8.87 -2.59
C ILE A 21 4.37 -9.55 -3.90
N ILE A 22 3.59 -8.84 -4.72
CA ILE A 22 3.14 -9.29 -6.05
C ILE A 22 4.05 -8.68 -7.12
N SER A 23 4.40 -7.40 -6.96
CA SER A 23 5.29 -6.70 -7.87
C SER A 23 6.12 -5.66 -7.13
N LEU A 24 7.32 -5.43 -7.65
CA LEU A 24 8.21 -4.37 -7.21
C LEU A 24 8.85 -3.80 -8.47
N LYS A 25 8.71 -2.49 -8.69
CA LYS A 25 9.20 -1.82 -9.89
C LYS A 25 9.97 -0.57 -9.50
N GLU A 26 11.06 -0.34 -10.18
CA GLU A 26 11.83 0.90 -10.08
C GLU A 26 11.05 2.05 -10.72
N SER A 27 11.05 3.20 -10.06
CA SER A 27 10.43 4.44 -10.52
C SER A 27 11.31 5.62 -10.12
N GLY A 28 12.24 6.00 -10.99
CA GLY A 28 13.26 7.01 -10.70
C GLY A 28 14.20 6.56 -9.59
N SER A 29 14.30 7.31 -8.50
CA SER A 29 15.07 6.97 -7.30
C SER A 29 14.33 6.08 -6.30
N ASN A 30 13.07 5.74 -6.57
CA ASN A 30 12.19 5.01 -5.68
C ASN A 30 11.80 3.65 -6.24
N PHE A 31 11.28 2.78 -5.38
CA PHE A 31 10.68 1.51 -5.75
C PHE A 31 9.20 1.50 -5.36
N ILE A 32 8.33 1.22 -6.33
CA ILE A 32 6.89 1.08 -6.09
C ILE A 32 6.55 -0.40 -6.02
N GLY A 33 6.01 -0.82 -4.88
CA GLY A 33 5.60 -2.19 -4.61
C GLY A 33 4.10 -2.35 -4.57
N LYS A 34 3.61 -3.50 -5.06
CA LYS A 34 2.24 -3.97 -4.83
C LYS A 34 2.30 -5.27 -4.04
N ALA A 35 1.55 -5.33 -2.96
CA ALA A 35 1.46 -6.50 -2.10
C ALA A 35 0.00 -6.92 -1.90
N LYS A 36 -0.21 -8.21 -1.68
CA LYS A 36 -1.49 -8.77 -1.25
C LYS A 36 -1.40 -9.06 0.23
N ILE A 37 -2.35 -8.55 1.01
CA ILE A 37 -2.54 -8.95 2.40
C ILE A 37 -3.06 -10.38 2.43
N LEU A 38 -2.47 -11.21 3.27
CA LEU A 38 -2.83 -12.62 3.41
C LEU A 38 -3.84 -12.81 4.53
N ASP A 39 -4.63 -13.90 4.46
CA ASP A 39 -5.57 -14.27 5.51
C ASP A 39 -4.88 -15.01 6.67
N THR A 40 -3.85 -14.40 7.22
CA THR A 40 -3.11 -14.82 8.40
C THR A 40 -3.49 -13.96 9.60
N PRO A 41 -3.19 -14.36 10.84
CA PRO A 41 -3.45 -13.51 12.01
C PRO A 41 -2.86 -12.10 11.87
N MET A 42 -1.60 -12.01 11.45
CA MET A 42 -0.92 -10.73 11.24
C MET A 42 -1.47 -9.95 10.03
N GLY A 43 -1.90 -10.65 8.98
CA GLY A 43 -2.55 -10.03 7.84
C GLY A 43 -3.91 -9.43 8.20
N LYS A 44 -4.70 -10.10 9.03
CA LYS A 44 -5.96 -9.55 9.55
C LYS A 44 -5.76 -8.28 10.36
N ILE A 45 -4.74 -8.24 11.21
CA ILE A 45 -4.36 -7.04 11.97
C ILE A 45 -3.97 -5.90 11.01
N ALA A 46 -3.08 -6.16 10.04
CA ALA A 46 -2.67 -5.17 9.06
C ALA A 46 -3.87 -4.63 8.25
N LYS A 47 -4.77 -5.53 7.80
CA LYS A 47 -5.98 -5.17 7.07
C LYS A 47 -6.90 -4.28 7.90
N SER A 48 -7.12 -4.62 9.17
CA SER A 48 -7.94 -3.83 10.08
C SER A 48 -7.36 -2.43 10.30
N LEU A 49 -6.06 -2.33 10.59
CA LEU A 49 -5.39 -1.05 10.80
C LEU A 49 -5.47 -0.15 9.56
N ILE A 50 -5.21 -0.69 8.37
CA ILE A 50 -5.33 0.06 7.11
C ILE A 50 -6.78 0.49 6.88
N GLY A 51 -7.75 -0.38 7.15
CA GLY A 51 -9.17 -0.08 7.00
C GLY A 51 -9.67 1.04 7.92
N GLU A 52 -9.10 1.14 9.11
CA GLU A 52 -9.37 2.21 10.08
C GLU A 52 -8.55 3.49 9.82
N GLY A 53 -7.80 3.55 8.72
CA GLY A 53 -7.03 4.72 8.34
C GLY A 53 -5.70 4.90 9.09
N VAL A 54 -5.22 3.88 9.78
CA VAL A 54 -3.90 3.91 10.42
C VAL A 54 -2.83 3.90 9.35
N LYS A 55 -1.94 4.88 9.36
CA LYS A 55 -0.79 4.93 8.45
C LYS A 55 0.25 3.90 8.87
N LEU A 56 0.42 2.89 8.03
CA LEU A 56 1.48 1.91 8.16
C LEU A 56 2.55 2.18 7.11
N GLY A 57 3.79 1.94 7.47
CA GLY A 57 4.93 2.07 6.56
C GLY A 57 5.49 0.71 6.16
N VAL A 58 6.47 0.75 5.27
CA VAL A 58 7.28 -0.40 4.89
C VAL A 58 8.76 -0.10 5.08
N SER A 59 9.51 -1.11 5.49
CA SER A 59 10.96 -1.02 5.67
C SER A 59 11.63 -2.26 5.12
N SER A 60 12.74 -2.09 4.41
CA SER A 60 13.61 -3.20 4.02
C SER A 60 14.39 -3.72 5.23
N ARG A 61 14.70 -5.00 5.21
CA ARG A 61 15.55 -5.63 6.21
C ARG A 61 16.69 -6.39 5.52
N GLY A 62 17.89 -6.20 6.02
CA GLY A 62 19.06 -6.90 5.51
C GLY A 62 20.13 -7.06 6.58
N ILE A 63 21.16 -7.77 6.22
CA ILE A 63 22.37 -7.97 7.01
C ILE A 63 23.54 -7.43 6.22
N GLY A 64 24.46 -6.80 6.89
CA GLY A 64 25.68 -6.28 6.30
C GLY A 64 26.55 -5.59 7.35
N SER A 65 27.79 -5.34 7.01
CA SER A 65 28.69 -4.56 7.86
C SER A 65 28.32 -3.07 7.80
N LEU A 66 28.55 -2.38 8.92
CA LEU A 66 28.41 -0.93 8.99
C LEU A 66 29.80 -0.32 9.09
N LYS A 67 30.11 0.61 8.18
CA LYS A 67 31.35 1.39 8.20
C LYS A 67 31.03 2.77 8.75
N ALA A 68 31.60 3.12 9.89
CA ALA A 68 31.47 4.46 10.44
C ALA A 68 32.27 5.45 9.60
N THR A 69 31.64 6.54 9.17
CA THR A 69 32.32 7.64 8.50
C THR A 69 32.81 8.67 9.52
N ARG A 70 33.74 9.53 9.10
CA ARG A 70 34.27 10.60 9.95
C ARG A 70 33.22 11.61 10.40
N GLU A 71 32.09 11.65 9.73
CA GLU A 71 30.94 12.55 10.00
C GLU A 71 29.92 11.92 10.98
N GLY A 72 30.20 10.76 11.56
CA GLY A 72 29.31 10.08 12.49
C GLY A 72 28.13 9.33 11.83
N VAL A 73 28.11 9.28 10.50
CA VAL A 73 27.12 8.53 9.73
C VAL A 73 27.64 7.11 9.48
N SER A 74 26.80 6.11 9.70
CA SER A 74 27.12 4.72 9.36
C SER A 74 26.70 4.42 7.93
N VAL A 75 27.63 3.94 7.11
CA VAL A 75 27.38 3.52 5.74
C VAL A 75 27.35 2.00 5.69
N VAL A 76 26.37 1.45 4.99
CA VAL A 76 26.22 0.00 4.79
C VAL A 76 27.34 -0.47 3.85
N GLY A 77 28.00 -1.56 4.21
CA GLY A 77 29.08 -2.15 3.42
C GLY A 77 28.61 -2.87 2.16
N ASP A 78 29.58 -3.24 1.32
CA ASP A 78 29.32 -3.94 0.05
C ASP A 78 28.87 -5.41 0.26
N ASP A 79 28.96 -5.89 1.48
CA ASP A 79 28.51 -7.20 1.94
C ASP A 79 27.01 -7.23 2.33
N PHE A 80 26.25 -6.19 2.00
CA PHE A 80 24.84 -6.10 2.31
C PHE A 80 24.03 -7.17 1.58
N MET A 81 23.30 -7.97 2.36
CA MET A 81 22.38 -8.98 1.87
C MET A 81 20.95 -8.62 2.28
N LEU A 82 20.09 -8.39 1.29
CA LEU A 82 18.68 -8.10 1.53
C LEU A 82 17.94 -9.38 1.97
N SER A 83 17.37 -9.36 3.15
CA SER A 83 16.56 -10.46 3.70
C SER A 83 15.09 -10.33 3.30
N THR A 84 14.52 -9.13 3.47
CA THR A 84 13.16 -8.82 3.04
C THR A 84 13.13 -7.47 2.33
N ALA A 85 12.40 -7.41 1.23
CA ALA A 85 12.23 -6.16 0.49
C ALA A 85 11.32 -5.17 1.22
N ALA A 86 10.31 -5.67 1.91
CA ALA A 86 9.38 -4.83 2.68
C ALA A 86 8.78 -5.60 3.86
N ASP A 87 9.01 -5.11 5.06
CA ASP A 87 8.27 -5.48 6.26
C ASP A 87 7.31 -4.33 6.60
N ILE A 88 6.09 -4.63 7.05
CA ILE A 88 5.16 -3.61 7.53
C ILE A 88 5.61 -3.13 8.90
N VAL A 89 5.72 -1.81 9.05
CA VAL A 89 6.20 -1.14 10.27
C VAL A 89 5.30 0.05 10.59
N ALA A 90 5.27 0.47 11.85
CA ALA A 90 4.54 1.67 12.25
C ALA A 90 5.28 2.95 11.83
N ASP A 91 6.61 2.93 11.92
CA ASP A 91 7.48 4.08 11.64
C ASP A 91 8.59 3.67 10.64
N PRO A 92 8.41 3.98 9.36
CA PRO A 92 9.39 3.62 8.34
C PRO A 92 10.61 4.56 8.38
N SER A 93 11.80 4.01 8.16
CA SER A 93 13.03 4.81 8.09
C SER A 93 13.07 5.75 6.88
N ALA A 94 12.36 5.41 5.79
CA ALA A 94 12.24 6.27 4.63
C ALA A 94 10.98 7.14 4.75
N PRO A 95 11.07 8.47 4.60
CA PRO A 95 9.97 9.41 4.90
C PRO A 95 8.67 9.17 4.12
N ASP A 96 8.79 8.64 2.89
CA ASP A 96 7.66 8.44 1.98
C ASP A 96 7.22 6.96 1.85
N ALA A 97 7.80 6.06 2.67
CA ALA A 97 7.56 4.62 2.55
C ALA A 97 6.28 4.17 3.28
N PHE A 98 5.15 4.80 2.96
CA PHE A 98 3.86 4.45 3.53
C PHE A 98 3.04 3.55 2.61
N VAL A 99 2.14 2.78 3.23
CA VAL A 99 1.23 1.84 2.55
C VAL A 99 -0.09 2.54 2.27
N GLU A 100 -0.56 2.42 1.04
CA GLU A 100 -1.91 2.78 0.65
C GLU A 100 -2.76 1.52 0.48
N GLY A 101 -3.89 1.47 1.16
CA GLY A 101 -4.81 0.34 1.09
C GLY A 101 -5.62 0.37 -0.22
N ILE A 102 -5.56 -0.71 -0.98
CA ILE A 102 -6.40 -0.94 -2.16
C ILE A 102 -7.38 -2.05 -1.80
N MET A 103 -8.68 -1.76 -1.78
CA MET A 103 -9.71 -2.78 -1.53
C MET A 103 -9.97 -3.62 -2.78
N GLU A 104 -10.19 -4.92 -2.63
CA GLU A 104 -10.62 -5.81 -3.71
C GLU A 104 -11.99 -5.36 -4.27
N GLY A 105 -12.11 -5.36 -5.60
CA GLY A 105 -13.34 -4.95 -6.30
C GLY A 105 -13.39 -3.48 -6.73
N LYS A 106 -12.38 -2.69 -6.39
CA LYS A 106 -12.27 -1.29 -6.80
C LYS A 106 -11.10 -1.10 -7.77
N GLU A 107 -11.38 -0.50 -8.93
CA GLU A 107 -10.32 -0.08 -9.85
C GLU A 107 -9.78 1.29 -9.42
N TRP A 108 -8.48 1.36 -9.23
CA TRP A 108 -7.78 2.56 -8.83
C TRP A 108 -6.95 3.12 -9.98
N VAL A 109 -6.98 4.42 -10.15
CA VAL A 109 -6.19 5.14 -11.15
C VAL A 109 -5.21 6.06 -10.44
N TRP A 110 -3.96 6.00 -10.88
CA TRP A 110 -2.91 6.92 -10.43
C TRP A 110 -3.07 8.26 -11.14
N ASP A 111 -3.39 9.31 -10.37
CA ASP A 111 -3.58 10.66 -10.89
C ASP A 111 -2.69 11.64 -10.12
N GLY A 112 -1.62 12.10 -10.78
CA GLY A 112 -0.75 13.14 -10.23
C GLY A 112 -0.11 12.85 -8.88
N GLY A 113 0.18 11.57 -8.55
CA GLY A 113 0.75 11.16 -7.26
C GLY A 113 -0.29 10.78 -6.20
N ILE A 114 -1.58 10.79 -6.54
CA ILE A 114 -2.68 10.37 -5.67
C ILE A 114 -3.41 9.19 -6.32
N LEU A 115 -3.66 8.15 -5.54
CA LEU A 115 -4.47 7.01 -5.96
C LEU A 115 -5.95 7.38 -5.84
N ARG A 116 -6.68 7.40 -6.98
CA ARG A 116 -8.13 7.70 -7.01
C ARG A 116 -8.93 6.50 -7.45
N GLU A 117 -10.10 6.33 -6.88
CA GLU A 117 -11.01 5.27 -7.26
C GLU A 117 -11.68 5.57 -8.61
N LYS A 118 -11.50 4.66 -9.59
CA LYS A 118 -12.00 4.82 -10.97
C LYS A 118 -13.53 4.89 -11.04
N PHE A 119 -14.22 4.29 -10.07
CA PHE A 119 -15.67 4.31 -9.97
C PHE A 119 -16.21 5.73 -9.74
N ALA A 120 -15.60 6.48 -8.83
CA ALA A 120 -16.00 7.85 -8.55
C ALA A 120 -15.91 8.75 -9.79
N GLU A 121 -14.86 8.57 -10.59
CA GLU A 121 -14.67 9.35 -11.82
C GLU A 121 -15.69 8.99 -12.91
N LYS A 122 -16.01 7.70 -13.07
CA LYS A 122 -17.02 7.22 -14.02
C LYS A 122 -18.41 7.73 -13.63
N THR A 123 -18.77 7.63 -12.36
CA THR A 123 -20.05 8.12 -11.84
C THR A 123 -20.16 9.64 -11.95
N TYR A 124 -19.09 10.37 -11.65
CA TYR A 124 -19.04 11.83 -11.81
C TYR A 124 -19.21 12.27 -13.27
N LYS A 125 -18.57 11.60 -14.22
CA LYS A 125 -18.74 11.84 -15.67
C LYS A 125 -20.16 11.52 -16.12
N GLN A 126 -20.76 10.43 -15.66
CA GLN A 126 -22.16 10.08 -15.93
C GLN A 126 -23.12 11.13 -15.39
N ILE A 127 -22.97 11.54 -14.13
CA ILE A 127 -23.79 12.59 -13.51
C ILE A 127 -23.72 13.89 -14.30
N ASN A 128 -22.53 14.35 -14.67
CA ASN A 128 -22.36 15.59 -15.46
C ASN A 128 -23.00 15.49 -16.85
N THR A 129 -22.93 14.33 -17.50
CA THR A 129 -23.57 14.12 -18.80
C THR A 129 -25.10 14.16 -18.66
N LEU A 130 -25.66 13.60 -17.60
CA LEU A 130 -27.09 13.59 -17.31
C LEU A 130 -27.61 14.98 -16.93
N VAL A 131 -26.83 15.75 -16.18
CA VAL A 131 -27.14 17.17 -15.88
C VAL A 131 -27.25 17.99 -17.15
N THR A 132 -26.34 17.75 -18.10
CA THR A 132 -26.33 18.48 -19.40
C THR A 132 -27.50 18.11 -20.30
N GLN A 133 -28.02 16.87 -20.19
CA GLN A 133 -29.11 16.35 -21.04
C GLN A 133 -30.53 16.60 -20.49
N LYS A 134 -30.69 17.25 -19.32
CA LYS A 134 -31.99 17.46 -18.63
C LYS A 134 -32.83 16.19 -18.36
N LYS A 135 -32.24 15.02 -18.38
CA LYS A 135 -32.90 13.73 -18.08
C LYS A 135 -32.64 13.26 -16.64
N LEU A 136 -32.84 14.18 -15.69
CA LEU A 136 -32.22 14.02 -14.37
C LEU A 136 -32.95 13.07 -13.38
N ASP A 137 -34.26 12.88 -13.53
CA ASP A 137 -35.02 12.32 -12.38
C ASP A 137 -35.15 10.79 -12.36
N GLU A 138 -35.32 10.13 -13.49
CA GLU A 138 -35.40 8.66 -13.54
C GLU A 138 -34.02 8.00 -13.45
N GLU A 139 -33.01 8.60 -14.06
CA GLU A 139 -31.66 8.02 -14.08
C GLU A 139 -30.87 8.23 -12.78
N LYS A 140 -31.20 9.27 -11.98
CA LYS A 140 -30.68 9.43 -10.62
C LYS A 140 -31.01 8.25 -9.71
N LEU A 141 -32.26 7.77 -9.82
CA LEU A 141 -32.74 6.63 -9.02
C LEU A 141 -32.00 5.34 -9.41
N ASN A 142 -31.76 5.13 -10.70
CA ASN A 142 -31.05 3.95 -11.19
C ASN A 142 -29.57 4.00 -10.79
N LEU A 143 -28.90 5.17 -10.91
CA LEU A 143 -27.51 5.35 -10.46
C LEU A 143 -27.36 5.19 -8.95
N PHE A 144 -28.35 5.63 -8.18
CA PHE A 144 -28.36 5.45 -6.73
C PHE A 144 -28.58 3.98 -6.33
N ASN A 145 -29.44 3.26 -7.02
CA ASN A 145 -29.63 1.83 -6.82
C ASN A 145 -28.40 1.01 -7.23
N ASP A 146 -27.76 1.36 -8.33
CA ASP A 146 -26.49 0.75 -8.75
C ASP A 146 -25.37 1.01 -7.74
N PHE A 147 -25.31 2.20 -7.18
CA PHE A 147 -24.37 2.55 -6.12
C PHE A 147 -24.60 1.70 -4.87
N LEU A 148 -25.86 1.54 -4.42
CA LEU A 148 -26.21 0.75 -3.26
C LEU A 148 -25.97 -0.76 -3.47
N SER A 149 -26.09 -1.26 -4.69
CA SER A 149 -25.87 -2.68 -4.98
C SER A 149 -24.38 -3.06 -5.09
N ASN A 150 -23.49 -2.05 -5.13
CA ASN A 150 -22.04 -2.22 -5.20
C ASN A 150 -21.31 -1.82 -3.89
N LEU A 151 -22.06 -1.48 -2.83
CA LEU A 151 -21.60 -1.33 -1.45
C LEU A 151 -21.62 -2.69 -0.73
#